data_47f59e6b7e2e7f60a775b663a8c6b79c
#
_entry.id   47f59e6b7e2e7f60a775b663a8c6b79c
#
_cell.length_a   1.000
_cell.length_b   1.000
_cell.length_c   1.000
_cell.angle_alpha   90.00
_cell.angle_beta   90.00
_cell.angle_gamma   90.00
#
_symmetry.space_group_name_H-M   'P 1'
#
loop_
_entity.id
_entity.type
_entity.pdbx_description
1 polymer ?
#
loop_
_entity_poly.entity_id
_entity_poly.type
_entity_poly.pdbx_seq_one_letter_code
_entity_poly.pdbx_strand_id
1 'polypeptide(L)'
;MKKTLLFVCLFGSVSLAFAEDTATKTEVYAQVGRLDKRINDEVGRLDDRITNAQKDLNNRITGVDDRLNQTDKNLNDRINETDKNLNNRINDEVGRLDSRITEDRRALDERITENRK
;
A
#
# COMPACT_ATOMS: atom_id res chain seq x y z
N MET A 1 -54.95 -41.38 -54.42
CA MET A 1 -53.51 -41.32 -54.22
C MET A 1 -52.96 -39.91 -54.05
N LYS A 2 -53.33 -38.91 -54.86
CA LYS A 2 -52.79 -37.53 -54.76
C LYS A 2 -53.13 -36.83 -53.46
N LYS A 3 -54.32 -37.03 -52.87
CA LYS A 3 -54.74 -36.42 -51.62
C LYS A 3 -54.00 -36.98 -50.40
N THR A 4 -53.63 -38.24 -50.41
CA THR A 4 -52.93 -38.92 -49.33
C THR A 4 -51.44 -38.49 -49.29
N LEU A 5 -50.85 -38.31 -50.47
CA LEU A 5 -49.46 -37.87 -50.60
C LEU A 5 -49.26 -36.40 -50.10
N LEU A 6 -50.24 -35.54 -50.43
CA LEU A 6 -50.22 -34.14 -49.96
C LEU A 6 -50.32 -34.06 -48.45
N PHE A 7 -51.12 -34.90 -47.81
CA PHE A 7 -51.29 -34.90 -46.35
C PHE A 7 -50.02 -35.44 -45.65
N VAL A 8 -49.33 -36.42 -46.18
CA VAL A 8 -48.05 -36.91 -45.63
C VAL A 8 -46.94 -35.85 -45.76
N CYS A 9 -46.86 -35.15 -46.88
CA CYS A 9 -45.89 -34.07 -47.06
C CYS A 9 -46.17 -32.92 -46.13
N LEU A 10 -47.41 -32.57 -45.89
CA LEU A 10 -47.76 -31.47 -44.94
C LEU A 10 -47.42 -31.87 -43.50
N PHE A 11 -47.70 -33.09 -43.11
CA PHE A 11 -47.38 -33.57 -41.73
C PHE A 11 -45.87 -33.72 -41.53
N GLY A 12 -45.13 -34.15 -42.55
CA GLY A 12 -43.67 -34.25 -42.50
C GLY A 12 -43.00 -32.86 -42.35
N SER A 13 -43.46 -31.84 -43.06
CA SER A 13 -42.94 -30.50 -42.99
C SER A 13 -43.18 -29.81 -41.62
N VAL A 14 -44.36 -30.03 -41.02
CA VAL A 14 -44.67 -29.51 -39.67
C VAL A 14 -43.80 -30.19 -38.62
N SER A 15 -43.59 -31.50 -38.69
CA SER A 15 -42.71 -32.22 -37.76
C SER A 15 -41.27 -31.78 -37.88
N LEU A 16 -40.77 -31.47 -39.05
CA LEU A 16 -39.41 -30.95 -39.27
C LEU A 16 -39.23 -29.55 -38.69
N ALA A 17 -40.22 -28.68 -38.86
CA ALA A 17 -40.21 -27.33 -38.28
C ALA A 17 -40.20 -27.35 -36.73
N PHE A 18 -40.95 -28.25 -36.12
CA PHE A 18 -40.93 -28.43 -34.65
C PHE A 18 -39.58 -29.00 -34.16
N ALA A 19 -38.97 -29.91 -34.87
CA ALA A 19 -37.66 -30.47 -34.55
C ALA A 19 -36.57 -29.41 -34.65
N GLU A 20 -36.56 -28.55 -35.66
CA GLU A 20 -35.64 -27.43 -35.81
C GLU A 20 -35.79 -26.41 -34.68
N ASP A 21 -37.00 -26.00 -34.32
CA ASP A 21 -37.26 -25.04 -33.25
C ASP A 21 -36.78 -25.60 -31.89
N THR A 22 -37.03 -26.87 -31.61
CA THR A 22 -36.55 -27.54 -30.38
C THR A 22 -35.01 -27.65 -30.34
N ALA A 23 -34.37 -27.99 -31.46
CA ALA A 23 -32.91 -28.04 -31.56
C ALA A 23 -32.27 -26.70 -31.36
N THR A 24 -32.82 -25.62 -31.92
CA THR A 24 -32.36 -24.25 -31.76
C THR A 24 -32.46 -23.77 -30.30
N LYS A 25 -33.58 -24.08 -29.64
CA LYS A 25 -33.76 -23.76 -28.21
C LYS A 25 -32.77 -24.52 -27.34
N THR A 26 -32.55 -25.78 -27.59
CA THR A 26 -31.54 -26.60 -26.85
C THR A 26 -30.15 -26.05 -27.03
N GLU A 27 -29.79 -25.64 -28.25
CA GLU A 27 -28.50 -25.04 -28.54
C GLU A 27 -28.31 -23.70 -27.78
N VAL A 28 -29.34 -22.85 -27.78
CA VAL A 28 -29.34 -21.58 -27.05
C VAL A 28 -29.15 -21.81 -25.56
N TYR A 29 -29.90 -22.74 -24.95
CA TYR A 29 -29.72 -23.08 -23.53
C TYR A 29 -28.34 -23.64 -23.22
N ALA A 30 -27.76 -24.46 -24.10
CA ALA A 30 -26.42 -24.97 -23.95
C ALA A 30 -25.36 -23.83 -23.98
N GLN A 31 -25.52 -22.86 -24.87
CA GLN A 31 -24.65 -21.68 -24.96
C GLN A 31 -24.80 -20.77 -23.75
N VAL A 32 -26.01 -20.52 -23.29
CA VAL A 32 -26.29 -19.75 -22.06
C VAL A 32 -25.60 -20.43 -20.86
N GLY A 33 -25.71 -21.74 -20.72
CA GLY A 33 -25.03 -22.48 -19.65
C GLY A 33 -23.51 -22.37 -19.71
N ARG A 34 -22.91 -22.39 -20.90
CA ARG A 34 -21.46 -22.20 -21.08
C ARG A 34 -21.02 -20.79 -20.75
N LEU A 35 -21.80 -19.79 -21.15
CA LEU A 35 -21.53 -18.37 -20.81
C LEU A 35 -21.67 -18.13 -19.32
N ASP A 36 -22.69 -18.67 -18.69
CA ASP A 36 -22.89 -18.55 -17.25
C ASP A 36 -21.71 -19.16 -16.48
N LYS A 37 -21.26 -20.34 -16.88
CA LYS A 37 -20.04 -20.93 -16.29
C LYS A 37 -18.81 -20.08 -16.49
N ARG A 38 -18.58 -19.51 -17.67
CA ARG A 38 -17.46 -18.64 -17.94
C ARG A 38 -17.53 -17.37 -17.12
N ILE A 39 -18.70 -16.78 -16.96
CA ILE A 39 -18.91 -15.61 -16.09
C ILE A 39 -18.55 -15.96 -14.65
N ASN A 40 -19.05 -17.06 -14.13
CA ASN A 40 -18.77 -17.50 -12.76
C ASN A 40 -17.28 -17.80 -12.55
N ASP A 41 -16.62 -18.46 -13.50
CA ASP A 41 -15.18 -18.72 -13.44
C ASP A 41 -14.37 -17.41 -13.46
N GLU A 42 -14.76 -16.46 -14.28
CA GLU A 42 -14.07 -15.17 -14.39
C GLU A 42 -14.32 -14.29 -13.17
N VAL A 43 -15.52 -14.29 -12.61
CA VAL A 43 -15.83 -13.61 -11.34
C VAL A 43 -14.98 -14.21 -10.22
N GLY A 44 -14.86 -15.52 -10.13
CA GLY A 44 -13.98 -16.18 -9.14
C GLY A 44 -12.52 -15.77 -9.30
N ARG A 45 -12.00 -15.74 -10.52
CA ARG A 45 -10.63 -15.28 -10.80
C ARG A 45 -10.39 -13.81 -10.40
N LEU A 46 -11.37 -12.96 -10.69
CA LEU A 46 -11.29 -11.54 -10.32
C LEU A 46 -11.35 -11.35 -8.80
N ASP A 47 -12.20 -12.10 -8.13
CA ASP A 47 -12.30 -12.07 -6.66
C ASP A 47 -10.99 -12.50 -6.00
N ASP A 48 -10.38 -13.58 -6.50
CA ASP A 48 -9.05 -14.02 -6.03
C ASP A 48 -7.97 -12.95 -6.26
N ARG A 49 -7.98 -12.30 -7.42
CA ARG A 49 -7.03 -11.24 -7.73
C ARG A 49 -7.22 -10.01 -6.82
N ILE A 50 -8.45 -9.64 -6.55
CA ILE A 50 -8.78 -8.54 -5.63
C ILE A 50 -8.30 -8.89 -4.23
N THR A 51 -8.60 -10.08 -3.74
CA THR A 51 -8.18 -10.55 -2.41
C THR A 51 -6.65 -10.56 -2.28
N ASN A 52 -5.96 -11.08 -3.28
CA ASN A 52 -4.49 -11.10 -3.28
C ASN A 52 -3.89 -9.70 -3.34
N ALA A 53 -4.47 -8.80 -4.14
CA ALA A 53 -4.03 -7.41 -4.24
C ALA A 53 -4.26 -6.66 -2.92
N GLN A 54 -5.39 -6.88 -2.26
CA GLN A 54 -5.67 -6.30 -0.93
C GLN A 54 -4.66 -6.78 0.10
N LYS A 55 -4.37 -8.08 0.12
CA LYS A 55 -3.37 -8.66 1.02
C LYS A 55 -1.98 -8.07 0.78
N ASP A 56 -1.57 -7.95 -0.47
CA ASP A 56 -0.29 -7.34 -0.83
C ASP A 56 -0.21 -5.87 -0.40
N LEU A 57 -1.26 -5.10 -0.68
CA LEU A 57 -1.35 -3.70 -0.26
C LEU A 57 -1.30 -3.55 1.26
N ASN A 58 -2.01 -4.37 2.01
CA ASN A 58 -1.98 -4.35 3.46
C ASN A 58 -0.58 -4.66 4.01
N ASN A 59 0.11 -5.66 3.44
CA ASN A 59 1.49 -5.98 3.81
C ASN A 59 2.45 -4.81 3.53
N ARG A 60 2.26 -4.13 2.39
CA ARG A 60 3.06 -2.96 2.03
C ARG A 60 2.79 -1.78 2.95
N ILE A 61 1.54 -1.55 3.31
CA ILE A 61 1.15 -0.49 4.27
C ILE A 61 1.80 -0.76 5.63
N THR A 62 1.71 -1.98 6.15
CA THR A 62 2.37 -2.37 7.40
C THR A 62 3.88 -2.15 7.32
N GLY A 63 4.51 -2.56 6.23
CA GLY A 63 5.94 -2.36 6.03
C GLY A 63 6.37 -0.89 5.95
N VAL A 64 5.53 -0.02 5.39
CA VAL A 64 5.76 1.43 5.39
C VAL A 64 5.60 2.01 6.79
N ASP A 65 4.57 1.59 7.52
CA ASP A 65 4.32 2.03 8.89
C ASP A 65 5.48 1.67 9.82
N ASP A 66 5.98 0.44 9.74
CA ASP A 66 7.16 -0.01 10.48
C ASP A 66 8.41 0.84 10.17
N ARG A 67 8.63 1.16 8.90
CA ARG A 67 9.77 2.02 8.50
C ARG A 67 9.61 3.45 8.99
N LEU A 68 8.40 4.00 9.00
CA LEU A 68 8.11 5.32 9.56
C LEU A 68 8.41 5.36 11.05
N ASN A 69 7.94 4.36 11.79
CA ASN A 69 8.17 4.25 13.23
C ASN A 69 9.68 4.12 13.54
N GLN A 70 10.41 3.32 12.75
CA GLN A 70 11.86 3.18 12.88
C GLN A 70 12.60 4.50 12.59
N THR A 71 12.17 5.20 11.55
CA THR A 71 12.76 6.50 11.17
C THR A 71 12.49 7.55 12.26
N ASP A 72 11.28 7.61 12.77
CA ASP A 72 10.90 8.53 13.84
C ASP A 72 11.75 8.30 15.09
N LYS A 73 11.89 7.04 15.50
CA LYS A 73 12.76 6.67 16.61
C LYS A 73 14.21 7.10 16.38
N ASN A 74 14.77 6.80 15.21
CA ASN A 74 16.15 7.17 14.87
C ASN A 74 16.35 8.69 14.88
N LEU A 75 15.38 9.46 14.39
CA LEU A 75 15.43 10.91 14.41
C LEU A 75 15.38 11.44 15.84
N ASN A 76 14.52 10.93 16.69
CA ASN A 76 14.44 11.31 18.08
C ASN A 76 15.74 11.01 18.85
N ASP A 77 16.33 9.84 18.63
CA ASP A 77 17.62 9.46 19.22
C ASP A 77 18.73 10.44 18.80
N ARG A 78 18.79 10.79 17.50
CA ARG A 78 19.77 11.76 16.98
C ARG A 78 19.56 13.17 17.53
N ILE A 79 18.32 13.60 17.68
CA ILE A 79 17.99 14.90 18.27
C ILE A 79 18.46 14.94 19.73
N ASN A 80 18.16 13.90 20.51
CA ASN A 80 18.55 13.80 21.90
C ASN A 80 20.08 13.77 22.06
N GLU A 81 20.78 13.02 21.21
CA GLU A 81 22.25 12.97 21.21
C GLU A 81 22.85 14.33 20.85
N THR A 82 22.31 14.99 19.82
CA THR A 82 22.75 16.33 19.41
C THR A 82 22.53 17.35 20.52
N ASP A 83 21.37 17.34 21.15
CA ASP A 83 21.04 18.22 22.26
C ASP A 83 22.00 18.02 23.43
N LYS A 84 22.26 16.79 23.81
CA LYS A 84 23.23 16.45 24.85
C LYS A 84 24.64 16.96 24.51
N ASN A 85 25.10 16.73 23.29
CA ASN A 85 26.41 17.17 22.83
C ASN A 85 26.53 18.70 22.83
N LEU A 86 25.49 19.39 22.37
CA LEU A 86 25.45 20.87 22.41
C LEU A 86 25.48 21.41 23.83
N ASN A 87 24.72 20.83 24.74
CA ASN A 87 24.71 21.23 26.14
C ASN A 87 26.08 21.02 26.80
N ASN A 88 26.73 19.89 26.53
CA ASN A 88 28.08 19.63 27.02
C ASN A 88 29.08 20.68 26.49
N ARG A 89 29.05 20.98 25.19
CA ARG A 89 29.91 21.99 24.59
C ARG A 89 29.66 23.39 25.15
N ILE A 90 28.42 23.75 25.37
CA ILE A 90 28.07 25.05 26.01
C ILE A 90 28.63 25.10 27.42
N ASN A 91 28.47 24.05 28.23
CA ASN A 91 28.98 23.99 29.59
C ASN A 91 30.51 24.06 29.62
N ASP A 92 31.20 23.36 28.76
CA ASP A 92 32.66 23.37 28.62
C ASP A 92 33.14 24.79 28.24
N GLU A 93 32.48 25.44 27.29
CA GLU A 93 32.86 26.75 26.82
C GLU A 93 32.59 27.84 27.90
N VAL A 94 31.46 27.74 28.62
CA VAL A 94 31.15 28.58 29.74
C VAL A 94 32.24 28.44 30.84
N GLY A 95 32.66 27.20 31.14
CA GLY A 95 33.72 26.93 32.10
C GLY A 95 35.06 27.53 31.68
N ARG A 96 35.43 27.44 30.40
CA ARG A 96 36.65 28.06 29.86
C ARG A 96 36.61 29.58 29.95
N LEU A 97 35.49 30.18 29.60
CA LEU A 97 35.31 31.64 29.69
C LEU A 97 35.37 32.14 31.15
N ASP A 98 34.76 31.41 32.06
CA ASP A 98 34.79 31.73 33.47
C ASP A 98 36.23 31.70 34.03
N SER A 99 37.00 30.65 33.66
CA SER A 99 38.41 30.55 34.02
C SER A 99 39.25 31.70 33.45
N ARG A 100 39.03 32.09 32.21
CA ARG A 100 39.72 33.23 31.58
C ARG A 100 39.37 34.53 32.25
N ILE A 101 38.12 34.78 32.58
CA ILE A 101 37.67 35.97 33.31
C ILE A 101 38.35 36.04 34.67
N THR A 102 38.43 34.92 35.38
CA THR A 102 39.09 34.85 36.69
C THR A 102 40.60 35.14 36.60
N GLU A 103 41.29 34.56 35.59
CA GLU A 103 42.71 34.85 35.35
C GLU A 103 42.97 36.31 34.99
N ASP A 104 42.17 36.87 34.10
CA ASP A 104 42.29 38.24 33.66
C ASP A 104 42.07 39.21 34.84
N ARG A 105 41.09 38.95 35.69
CA ARG A 105 40.85 39.74 36.89
C ARG A 105 42.03 39.68 37.84
N ARG A 106 42.59 38.52 38.07
CA ARG A 106 43.78 38.37 38.91
C ARG A 106 44.97 39.13 38.34
N ALA A 107 45.23 38.99 37.05
CA ALA A 107 46.32 39.71 36.37
C ALA A 107 46.16 41.22 36.44
N LEU A 108 44.94 41.75 36.33
CA LEU A 108 44.62 43.16 36.46
C LEU A 108 44.82 43.62 37.88
N ASP A 109 44.41 42.88 38.90
CA ASP A 109 44.59 43.19 40.30
C ASP A 109 46.08 43.26 40.67
N GLU A 110 46.91 42.34 40.20
CA GLU A 110 48.36 42.33 40.37
C GLU A 110 49.00 43.58 39.74
N ARG A 111 48.61 43.97 38.54
CA ARG A 111 49.10 45.16 37.86
C ARG A 111 48.69 46.44 38.59
N ILE A 112 47.48 46.50 39.07
CA ILE A 112 46.98 47.62 39.86
C ILE A 112 47.79 47.74 41.15
N THR A 113 48.02 46.64 41.84
CA THR A 113 48.81 46.58 43.06
C THR A 113 50.25 47.01 42.80
N GLU A 114 50.88 46.57 41.75
CA GLU A 114 52.25 46.95 41.37
C GLU A 114 52.35 48.42 40.99
N ASN A 115 51.40 49.00 40.28
CA ASN A 115 51.36 50.41 39.92
C ASN A 115 51.13 51.33 41.11
N ARG A 116 50.59 50.84 42.20
CA ARG A 116 50.37 51.63 43.45
C ARG A 116 51.62 51.73 44.33
N LYS A 117 52.60 50.92 44.06
CA LYS A 117 53.89 50.98 44.74
C LYS A 117 54.75 52.09 44.17
#